data_f66256508ee07492b84b81d1ad16d886
#
_entry.id   f66256508ee07492b84b81d1ad16d886
#
_cell.length_a   1.000
_cell.length_b   1.000
_cell.length_c   1.000
_cell.angle_alpha   90.00
_cell.angle_beta   90.00
_cell.angle_gamma   90.00
#
_symmetry.space_group_name_H-M   'P 1'
#
loop_
_entity.id
_entity.type
_entity.pdbx_description
1 polymer ?
#
loop_
_entity_poly.entity_id
_entity_poly.type
_entity_poly.pdbx_seq_one_letter_code
_entity_poly.pdbx_strand_id
1 'polypeptide(L)'
;MKDRSSTDIGVAPSESTPSLHIIFATTSGHTEFVIDTLTRSAELADCRIEKTLAERASAEDMRRGDVLLLASSTWSTGGVEGQLNPHMADLLESKAKSLDLALKPSACIGLGDHRYYYTARAANLLEDYIKSHNGRLVSSTLRIVDEPYGQEQTILAWGKQLAAVLRQRSETRP
;
A
#
# COMPACT_ATOMS: atom_id res chain seq x y z
N MET A 1 59.23 1.78 -6.34
CA MET A 1 58.48 2.98 -6.60
C MET A 1 57.38 2.67 -7.57
N LYS A 2 56.18 2.31 -7.11
CA LYS A 2 54.98 2.14 -7.92
C LYS A 2 53.79 2.50 -7.06
N ASP A 3 53.25 3.62 -7.40
CA ASP A 3 52.01 4.18 -6.95
C ASP A 3 50.84 3.27 -7.35
N ARG A 4 49.97 2.91 -6.43
CA ARG A 4 48.69 2.26 -6.69
C ARG A 4 47.62 3.10 -6.06
N SER A 5 47.13 4.04 -6.82
CA SER A 5 45.87 4.71 -6.53
C SER A 5 44.72 3.68 -6.59
N SER A 6 44.18 3.33 -5.42
CA SER A 6 42.89 2.64 -5.30
C SER A 6 41.79 3.62 -5.70
N THR A 7 41.25 3.42 -6.88
CA THR A 7 40.04 4.08 -7.31
C THR A 7 38.90 3.37 -6.59
N ASP A 8 38.39 4.00 -5.56
CA ASP A 8 37.12 3.61 -4.90
C ASP A 8 35.99 3.89 -5.88
N ILE A 9 35.55 2.85 -6.59
CA ILE A 9 34.41 2.95 -7.48
C ILE A 9 33.20 2.87 -6.57
N GLY A 10 32.69 4.03 -6.19
CA GLY A 10 31.39 4.14 -5.56
C GLY A 10 30.35 3.49 -6.47
N VAL A 11 29.87 2.31 -6.08
CA VAL A 11 28.75 1.66 -6.76
C VAL A 11 27.54 2.55 -6.58
N ALA A 12 27.11 3.19 -7.66
CA ALA A 12 25.84 3.89 -7.70
C ALA A 12 24.73 2.90 -7.31
N PRO A 13 23.71 3.30 -6.54
CA PRO A 13 22.59 2.41 -6.23
C PRO A 13 21.99 1.93 -7.54
N SER A 14 21.99 0.62 -7.75
CA SER A 14 21.45 0.00 -8.96
C SER A 14 19.99 0.43 -9.13
N GLU A 15 19.58 0.75 -10.35
CA GLU A 15 18.20 1.14 -10.72
C GLU A 15 17.15 0.04 -10.42
N SER A 16 17.56 -1.04 -9.80
CA SER A 16 16.76 -2.25 -9.53
C SER A 16 16.13 -2.33 -8.15
N THR A 17 16.27 -1.32 -7.28
CA THR A 17 15.63 -1.37 -5.94
C THR A 17 14.11 -1.31 -6.07
N PRO A 18 13.37 -2.36 -5.62
CA PRO A 18 11.91 -2.35 -5.69
C PRO A 18 11.32 -1.21 -4.87
N SER A 19 10.27 -0.61 -5.38
CA SER A 19 9.63 0.53 -4.71
C SER A 19 8.15 0.31 -4.45
N LEU A 20 7.74 0.58 -3.22
CA LEU A 20 6.36 0.51 -2.75
C LEU A 20 5.88 1.90 -2.35
N HIS A 21 4.84 2.38 -3.01
CA HIS A 21 4.15 3.60 -2.60
C HIS A 21 2.88 3.24 -1.84
N ILE A 22 2.78 3.67 -0.61
CA ILE A 22 1.65 3.41 0.29
C ILE A 22 0.84 4.68 0.46
N ILE A 23 -0.44 4.63 0.07
CA ILE A 23 -1.40 5.69 0.36
C ILE A 23 -2.42 5.13 1.34
N PHE A 24 -2.55 5.76 2.49
CA PHE A 24 -3.41 5.26 3.55
C PHE A 24 -4.19 6.37 4.26
N ALA A 25 -5.36 6.02 4.75
CA ALA A 25 -6.19 6.89 5.57
C ALA A 25 -6.30 6.32 6.99
N THR A 26 -6.06 7.16 7.97
CA THR A 26 -6.17 6.82 9.39
C THR A 26 -6.77 7.98 10.16
N THR A 27 -7.58 7.68 11.17
CA THR A 27 -8.14 8.66 12.10
C THR A 27 -7.85 8.28 13.55
N SER A 28 -8.00 6.98 13.87
CA SER A 28 -7.72 6.44 15.21
C SER A 28 -6.33 5.82 15.35
N GLY A 29 -5.52 5.79 14.29
CA GLY A 29 -4.18 5.21 14.28
C GLY A 29 -4.14 3.71 13.95
N HIS A 30 -5.27 3.02 13.80
CA HIS A 30 -5.29 1.57 13.54
C HIS A 30 -4.68 1.23 12.17
N THR A 31 -5.08 1.94 11.12
CA THR A 31 -4.49 1.74 9.78
C THR A 31 -3.00 2.07 9.79
N GLU A 32 -2.61 3.14 10.45
CA GLU A 32 -1.20 3.52 10.60
C GLU A 32 -0.38 2.43 11.31
N PHE A 33 -0.92 1.85 12.39
CA PHE A 33 -0.28 0.73 13.07
C PHE A 33 -0.03 -0.46 12.14
N VAL A 34 -1.01 -0.81 11.30
CA VAL A 34 -0.87 -1.90 10.31
C VAL A 34 0.23 -1.57 9.30
N ILE A 35 0.24 -0.34 8.78
CA ILE A 35 1.27 0.11 7.83
C ILE A 35 2.66 0.13 8.48
N ASP A 36 2.78 0.61 9.71
CA ASP A 36 4.04 0.64 10.43
C ASP A 36 4.57 -0.76 10.75
N THR A 37 3.69 -1.67 11.16
CA THR A 37 4.04 -3.08 11.37
C THR A 37 4.55 -3.72 10.08
N LEU A 38 3.83 -3.51 8.98
CA LEU A 38 4.22 -4.01 7.66
C LEU A 38 5.60 -3.48 7.22
N THR A 39 5.81 -2.18 7.33
CA THR A 39 7.02 -1.53 6.81
C THR A 39 8.26 -1.75 7.64
N ARG A 40 8.12 -2.19 8.90
CA ARG A 40 9.24 -2.62 9.76
C ARG A 40 9.66 -4.07 9.51
N SER A 41 8.97 -4.80 8.65
CA SER A 41 9.33 -6.19 8.39
C SER A 41 10.68 -6.30 7.69
N ALA A 42 11.48 -7.30 8.09
CA ALA A 42 12.77 -7.58 7.46
C ALA A 42 12.62 -7.91 5.96
N GLU A 43 11.47 -8.44 5.56
CA GLU A 43 11.16 -8.82 4.18
C GLU A 43 11.09 -7.60 3.22
N LEU A 44 10.80 -6.41 3.76
CA LEU A 44 10.73 -5.16 3.01
C LEU A 44 11.95 -4.24 3.23
N ALA A 45 12.97 -4.70 3.96
CA ALA A 45 14.15 -3.90 4.29
C ALA A 45 14.90 -3.38 3.06
N ASP A 46 14.91 -4.15 1.98
CA ASP A 46 15.59 -3.81 0.72
C ASP A 46 14.68 -3.06 -0.27
N CYS A 47 13.48 -2.66 0.16
CA CYS A 47 12.54 -1.93 -0.67
C CYS A 47 12.57 -0.43 -0.34
N ARG A 48 12.48 0.40 -1.36
CA ARG A 48 12.23 1.83 -1.17
C ARG A 48 10.74 2.01 -0.88
N ILE A 49 10.42 2.47 0.33
CA ILE A 49 9.04 2.67 0.77
C ILE A 49 8.75 4.16 0.90
N GLU A 50 7.68 4.59 0.27
CA GLU A 50 7.13 5.92 0.43
C GLU A 50 5.72 5.82 1.02
N LYS A 51 5.43 6.62 2.04
CA LYS A 51 4.13 6.68 2.71
C LYS A 51 3.50 8.05 2.53
N THR A 52 2.25 8.09 2.09
CA THR A 52 1.48 9.32 1.90
C THR A 52 0.11 9.16 2.55
N LEU A 53 -0.28 10.11 3.37
CA LEU A 53 -1.65 10.17 3.90
C LEU A 53 -2.64 10.51 2.77
N ALA A 54 -3.79 9.87 2.74
CA ALA A 54 -4.79 10.03 1.69
C ALA A 54 -5.24 11.49 1.50
N GLU A 55 -5.37 12.24 2.60
CA GLU A 55 -5.73 13.68 2.55
C GLU A 55 -4.69 14.54 1.85
N ARG A 56 -3.43 14.11 1.82
CA ARG A 56 -2.30 14.81 1.15
C ARG A 56 -2.01 14.28 -0.24
N ALA A 57 -2.55 13.13 -0.59
CA ALA A 57 -2.31 12.48 -1.86
C ALA A 57 -3.07 13.16 -2.99
N SER A 58 -2.49 13.09 -4.19
CA SER A 58 -3.08 13.46 -5.47
C SER A 58 -3.30 12.22 -6.35
N ALA A 59 -3.99 12.39 -7.47
CA ALA A 59 -4.13 11.34 -8.47
C ALA A 59 -2.77 10.88 -9.03
N GLU A 60 -1.82 11.79 -9.20
CA GLU A 60 -0.48 11.47 -9.71
C GLU A 60 0.32 10.60 -8.72
N ASP A 61 0.12 10.77 -7.41
CA ASP A 61 0.78 9.95 -6.40
C ASP A 61 0.40 8.48 -6.53
N MET A 62 -0.79 8.18 -7.03
CA MET A 62 -1.26 6.80 -7.23
C MET A 62 -0.51 6.06 -8.34
N ARG A 63 0.25 6.77 -9.17
CA ARG A 63 1.09 6.17 -10.22
C ARG A 63 2.52 5.89 -9.76
N ARG A 64 2.91 6.34 -8.58
CA ARG A 64 4.29 6.23 -8.07
C ARG A 64 4.62 4.80 -7.60
N GLY A 65 5.91 4.50 -7.53
CA GLY A 65 6.43 3.19 -7.13
C GLY A 65 6.17 2.06 -8.14
N ASP A 66 6.72 0.90 -7.89
CA ASP A 66 6.49 -0.32 -8.68
C ASP A 66 5.16 -0.97 -8.34
N VAL A 67 4.77 -0.85 -7.08
CA VAL A 67 3.48 -1.30 -6.55
C VAL A 67 2.85 -0.15 -5.77
N LEU A 68 1.55 0.07 -6.00
CA LEU A 68 0.70 0.95 -5.21
C LEU A 68 0.01 0.12 -4.12
N LEU A 69 0.09 0.55 -2.87
CA LEU A 69 -0.68 -0.03 -1.76
C LEU A 69 -1.69 1.00 -1.26
N LEU A 70 -2.98 0.66 -1.31
CA LEU A 70 -4.06 1.44 -0.71
C LEU A 70 -4.53 0.79 0.59
N ALA A 71 -4.66 1.58 1.65
CA ALA A 71 -5.12 1.10 2.94
C ALA A 71 -6.16 2.04 3.58
N SER A 72 -7.28 1.48 4.01
CA SER A 72 -8.37 2.23 4.63
C SER A 72 -9.15 1.37 5.62
N SER A 73 -9.68 2.00 6.66
CA SER A 73 -10.69 1.43 7.53
C SER A 73 -12.09 1.58 6.94
N THR A 74 -13.01 0.76 7.43
CA THR A 74 -14.43 0.81 7.09
C THR A 74 -15.15 1.73 8.07
N TRP A 75 -15.88 2.69 7.53
CA TRP A 75 -16.53 3.76 8.28
C TRP A 75 -18.04 3.77 8.12
N SER A 76 -18.68 4.43 9.07
CA SER A 76 -20.08 4.83 8.96
C SER A 76 -20.13 6.34 8.82
N THR A 77 -20.52 6.82 7.65
CA THR A 77 -20.58 8.26 7.35
C THR A 77 -22.01 8.64 6.99
N GLY A 78 -22.54 9.68 7.64
CA GLY A 78 -23.90 10.15 7.38
C GLY A 78 -24.99 9.10 7.64
N GLY A 79 -24.77 8.18 8.59
CA GLY A 79 -25.70 7.08 8.88
C GLY A 79 -25.63 5.90 7.91
N VAL A 80 -24.71 5.93 6.96
CA VAL A 80 -24.50 4.83 6.01
C VAL A 80 -23.23 4.06 6.40
N GLU A 81 -23.41 2.79 6.73
CA GLU A 81 -22.30 1.89 7.05
C GLU A 81 -21.54 1.40 5.82
N GLY A 82 -20.32 0.92 6.03
CA GLY A 82 -19.53 0.25 5.03
C GLY A 82 -18.91 1.21 4.01
N GLN A 83 -18.58 2.42 4.42
CA GLN A 83 -17.88 3.41 3.61
C GLN A 83 -16.36 3.33 3.83
N LEU A 84 -15.60 3.88 2.92
CA LEU A 84 -14.18 4.17 3.14
C LEU A 84 -14.02 5.25 4.22
N ASN A 85 -12.84 5.29 4.84
CA ASN A 85 -12.44 6.47 5.60
C ASN A 85 -12.65 7.73 4.74
N PRO A 86 -13.21 8.83 5.27
CA PRO A 86 -13.57 10.01 4.48
C PRO A 86 -12.42 10.58 3.64
N HIS A 87 -11.18 10.54 4.13
CA HIS A 87 -10.01 11.00 3.37
C HIS A 87 -9.70 10.09 2.17
N MET A 88 -9.86 8.78 2.34
CA MET A 88 -9.69 7.85 1.22
C MET A 88 -10.84 7.99 0.22
N ALA A 89 -12.06 8.17 0.68
CA ALA A 89 -13.21 8.42 -0.18
C ALA A 89 -13.01 9.70 -1.01
N ASP A 90 -12.57 10.80 -0.41
CA ASP A 90 -12.26 12.05 -1.13
C ASP A 90 -11.18 11.84 -2.19
N LEU A 91 -10.11 11.11 -1.86
CA LEU A 91 -9.07 10.80 -2.84
C LEU A 91 -9.64 10.02 -4.04
N LEU A 92 -10.34 8.93 -3.78
CA LEU A 92 -10.76 8.00 -4.84
C LEU A 92 -11.97 8.48 -5.63
N GLU A 93 -12.94 9.11 -4.96
CA GLU A 93 -14.23 9.51 -5.54
C GLU A 93 -14.22 10.94 -6.10
N SER A 94 -13.25 11.77 -5.69
CA SER A 94 -13.12 13.15 -6.14
C SER A 94 -11.81 13.38 -6.91
N LYS A 95 -10.67 13.36 -6.23
CA LYS A 95 -9.37 13.74 -6.82
C LYS A 95 -8.89 12.78 -7.90
N ALA A 96 -9.13 11.49 -7.73
CA ALA A 96 -8.70 10.43 -8.65
C ALA A 96 -9.86 9.69 -9.34
N LYS A 97 -11.04 10.30 -9.38
CA LYS A 97 -12.27 9.71 -9.93
C LYS A 97 -12.13 9.26 -11.40
N SER A 98 -11.36 9.95 -12.19
CA SER A 98 -11.17 9.66 -13.62
C SER A 98 -9.76 9.17 -13.94
N LEU A 99 -9.01 8.73 -12.93
CA LEU A 99 -7.66 8.24 -13.12
C LEU A 99 -7.65 6.91 -13.85
N ASP A 100 -6.84 6.78 -14.90
CA ASP A 100 -6.46 5.50 -15.45
C ASP A 100 -5.16 5.03 -14.79
N LEU A 101 -5.22 3.91 -14.11
CA LEU A 101 -4.05 3.31 -13.44
C LEU A 101 -3.12 2.58 -14.42
N ALA A 102 -3.49 2.45 -15.69
CA ALA A 102 -2.62 1.91 -16.75
C ALA A 102 -1.94 0.58 -16.35
N LEU A 103 -2.73 -0.38 -15.87
CA LEU A 103 -2.30 -1.69 -15.37
C LEU A 103 -1.35 -1.62 -14.16
N LYS A 104 -1.38 -0.52 -13.41
CA LYS A 104 -0.58 -0.34 -12.19
C LYS A 104 -0.72 -1.55 -11.26
N PRO A 105 0.39 -2.21 -10.93
CA PRO A 105 0.39 -3.24 -9.90
C PRO A 105 -0.02 -2.66 -8.57
N SER A 106 -1.05 -3.23 -7.96
CA SER A 106 -1.67 -2.66 -6.77
C SER A 106 -2.01 -3.74 -5.75
N ALA A 107 -1.98 -3.37 -4.49
CA ALA A 107 -2.40 -4.18 -3.36
C ALA A 107 -3.30 -3.36 -2.44
N CYS A 108 -4.11 -4.01 -1.63
CA CYS A 108 -5.07 -3.35 -0.75
C CYS A 108 -5.02 -3.94 0.66
N ILE A 109 -5.28 -3.06 1.64
CA ILE A 109 -5.52 -3.42 3.04
C ILE A 109 -6.82 -2.74 3.48
N GLY A 110 -7.77 -3.54 3.95
CA GLY A 110 -9.02 -3.04 4.52
C GLY A 110 -9.15 -3.44 5.98
N LEU A 111 -9.47 -2.46 6.85
CA LEU A 111 -9.75 -2.69 8.25
C LEU A 111 -11.25 -2.58 8.51
N GLY A 112 -11.73 -3.27 9.53
CA GLY A 112 -13.11 -3.21 9.96
C GLY A 112 -13.33 -3.81 11.33
N ASP A 113 -14.58 -3.85 11.73
CA ASP A 113 -15.02 -4.29 13.06
C ASP A 113 -16.19 -5.26 12.90
N HIS A 114 -16.12 -6.43 13.54
CA HIS A 114 -17.14 -7.47 13.44
C HIS A 114 -18.52 -7.07 13.98
N ARG A 115 -18.59 -6.01 14.79
CA ARG A 115 -19.86 -5.47 15.33
C ARG A 115 -20.74 -4.82 14.28
N TYR A 116 -20.17 -4.48 13.10
CA TYR A 116 -20.91 -3.88 12.00
C TYR A 116 -21.24 -4.92 10.93
N TYR A 117 -22.39 -4.75 10.27
CA TYR A 117 -22.82 -5.64 9.19
C TYR A 117 -21.79 -5.71 8.06
N TYR A 118 -21.22 -4.56 7.68
CA TYR A 118 -20.19 -4.46 6.67
C TYR A 118 -18.78 -4.48 7.30
N THR A 119 -18.40 -5.57 7.91
CA THR A 119 -17.23 -5.72 8.77
C THR A 119 -15.93 -5.12 8.23
N ALA A 120 -15.53 -5.47 7.00
CA ALA A 120 -14.30 -4.96 6.38
C ALA A 120 -14.54 -4.56 4.92
N ARG A 121 -15.64 -3.89 4.64
CA ARG A 121 -16.05 -3.52 3.28
C ARG A 121 -15.08 -2.58 2.59
N ALA A 122 -14.28 -1.81 3.35
CA ALA A 122 -13.22 -0.99 2.78
C ALA A 122 -12.31 -1.80 1.85
N ALA A 123 -11.99 -3.05 2.20
CA ALA A 123 -11.20 -3.94 1.35
C ALA A 123 -11.84 -4.13 -0.04
N ASN A 124 -13.15 -4.39 -0.08
CA ASN A 124 -13.90 -4.57 -1.32
C ASN A 124 -13.93 -3.27 -2.15
N LEU A 125 -14.19 -2.15 -1.50
CA LEU A 125 -14.24 -0.84 -2.17
C LEU A 125 -12.90 -0.46 -2.78
N LEU A 126 -11.79 -0.75 -2.10
CA LEU A 126 -10.45 -0.52 -2.65
C LEU A 126 -10.16 -1.44 -3.84
N GLU A 127 -10.52 -2.74 -3.74
CA GLU A 127 -10.38 -3.68 -4.86
C GLU A 127 -11.20 -3.24 -6.09
N ASP A 128 -12.44 -2.82 -5.87
CA ASP A 128 -13.34 -2.38 -6.92
C ASP A 128 -12.82 -1.11 -7.60
N TYR A 129 -12.26 -0.17 -6.82
CA TYR A 129 -11.61 0.99 -7.39
C TYR A 129 -10.43 0.60 -8.29
N ILE A 130 -9.50 -0.22 -7.80
CA ILE A 130 -8.35 -0.67 -8.58
C ILE A 130 -8.79 -1.32 -9.89
N LYS A 131 -9.75 -2.24 -9.84
CA LYS A 131 -10.24 -2.97 -11.02
C LYS A 131 -10.96 -2.05 -12.00
N SER A 132 -11.84 -1.17 -11.52
CA SER A 132 -12.62 -0.26 -12.36
C SER A 132 -11.78 0.86 -13.00
N HIS A 133 -10.59 1.14 -12.44
CA HIS A 133 -9.66 2.15 -12.93
C HIS A 133 -8.46 1.55 -13.68
N ASN A 134 -8.64 0.35 -14.25
CA ASN A 134 -7.62 -0.35 -15.04
C ASN A 134 -6.32 -0.62 -14.26
N GLY A 135 -6.42 -0.85 -12.95
CA GLY A 135 -5.31 -1.33 -12.12
C GLY A 135 -5.28 -2.87 -12.07
N ARG A 136 -4.22 -3.43 -11.55
CA ARG A 136 -4.05 -4.88 -11.43
C ARG A 136 -3.68 -5.27 -10.00
N LEU A 137 -4.55 -6.00 -9.32
CA LEU A 137 -4.24 -6.59 -8.02
C LEU A 137 -3.14 -7.64 -8.17
N VAL A 138 -2.10 -7.54 -7.33
CA VAL A 138 -0.92 -8.43 -7.36
C VAL A 138 -0.82 -9.35 -6.16
N SER A 139 -1.71 -9.19 -5.19
CA SER A 139 -1.84 -10.06 -4.01
C SER A 139 -3.30 -10.14 -3.59
N SER A 140 -3.63 -11.11 -2.73
CA SER A 140 -4.89 -11.08 -1.99
C SER A 140 -4.94 -9.84 -1.10
N THR A 141 -6.13 -9.26 -0.92
CA THR A 141 -6.30 -8.11 -0.03
C THR A 141 -6.20 -8.54 1.43
N LEU A 142 -5.40 -7.82 2.20
CA LEU A 142 -5.33 -8.03 3.64
C LEU A 142 -6.58 -7.44 4.31
N ARG A 143 -7.28 -8.26 5.07
CA ARG A 143 -8.44 -7.84 5.87
C ARG A 143 -8.08 -7.96 7.35
N ILE A 144 -8.10 -6.85 8.07
CA ILE A 144 -7.90 -6.80 9.52
C ILE A 144 -9.25 -6.50 10.15
N VAL A 145 -9.76 -7.45 10.90
CA VAL A 145 -11.02 -7.32 11.61
C VAL A 145 -10.73 -7.12 13.09
N ASP A 146 -11.39 -6.14 13.69
CA ASP A 146 -11.21 -5.68 15.07
C ASP A 146 -9.85 -4.99 15.31
N GLU A 147 -9.39 -4.98 16.55
CA GLU A 147 -8.14 -4.33 16.92
C GLU A 147 -6.96 -4.95 16.18
N PRO A 148 -6.12 -4.15 15.52
CA PRO A 148 -4.95 -4.68 14.82
C PRO A 148 -3.83 -5.14 15.78
N TYR A 149 -3.87 -4.69 17.01
CA TYR A 149 -2.93 -5.10 18.06
C TYR A 149 -3.09 -6.59 18.37
N GLY A 150 -1.99 -7.33 18.31
CA GLY A 150 -2.02 -8.80 18.43
C GLY A 150 -2.19 -9.53 17.10
N GLN A 151 -2.37 -8.81 15.98
CA GLN A 151 -2.46 -9.40 14.63
C GLN A 151 -1.18 -9.19 13.80
N GLU A 152 -0.06 -8.84 14.44
CA GLU A 152 1.21 -8.53 13.79
C GLU A 152 1.71 -9.69 12.93
N GLN A 153 1.54 -10.93 13.37
CA GLN A 153 1.96 -12.10 12.58
C GLN A 153 1.17 -12.23 11.27
N THR A 154 -0.12 -11.92 11.29
CA THR A 154 -0.96 -11.91 10.08
C THR A 154 -0.50 -10.83 9.11
N ILE A 155 -0.19 -9.63 9.62
CA ILE A 155 0.33 -8.51 8.83
C ILE A 155 1.68 -8.87 8.22
N LEU A 156 2.60 -9.42 9.01
CA LEU A 156 3.93 -9.79 8.54
C LEU A 156 3.91 -10.95 7.53
N ALA A 157 3.04 -11.95 7.73
CA ALA A 157 2.86 -13.04 6.77
C ALA A 157 2.36 -12.53 5.40
N TRP A 158 1.42 -11.60 5.41
CA TRP A 158 0.96 -10.94 4.20
C TRP A 158 2.08 -10.07 3.57
N GLY A 159 2.83 -9.37 4.39
CA GLY A 159 4.00 -8.57 3.98
C GLY A 159 5.06 -9.38 3.25
N LYS A 160 5.28 -10.62 3.68
CA LYS A 160 6.18 -11.57 3.01
C LYS A 160 5.72 -11.88 1.58
N GLN A 161 4.41 -12.08 1.37
CA GLN A 161 3.85 -12.30 0.04
C GLN A 161 4.02 -11.06 -0.85
N LEU A 162 3.75 -9.87 -0.31
CA LEU A 162 3.94 -8.62 -1.03
C LEU A 162 5.41 -8.38 -1.41
N ALA A 163 6.33 -8.67 -0.51
CA ALA A 163 7.77 -8.57 -0.75
C ALA A 163 8.23 -9.48 -1.90
N ALA A 164 7.70 -10.69 -1.99
CA ALA A 164 7.99 -11.61 -3.10
C ALA A 164 7.55 -11.01 -4.45
N VAL A 165 6.37 -10.40 -4.50
CA VAL A 165 5.88 -9.71 -5.70
C VAL A 165 6.78 -8.53 -6.09
N LEU A 166 7.21 -7.73 -5.13
CA LEU A 166 8.10 -6.59 -5.35
C LEU A 166 9.45 -7.02 -5.95
N ARG A 167 10.07 -8.09 -5.42
CA ARG A 167 11.34 -8.63 -5.94
C ARG A 167 11.22 -9.13 -7.37
N GLN A 168 10.18 -9.90 -7.69
CA GLN A 168 9.95 -10.39 -9.06
C GLN A 168 9.84 -9.26 -10.08
N ARG A 169 9.29 -8.11 -9.65
CA ARG A 169 9.12 -6.95 -10.55
C ARG A 169 10.39 -6.18 -10.78
N SER A 170 11.27 -6.11 -9.80
CA SER A 170 12.58 -5.47 -9.99
C SER A 170 13.47 -6.27 -10.94
N GLU A 171 13.34 -7.61 -10.97
CA GLU A 171 14.07 -8.50 -11.87
C GLU A 171 13.56 -8.46 -13.31
N THR A 172 12.31 -8.07 -13.54
CA THR A 172 11.67 -8.04 -14.88
C THR A 172 11.67 -6.67 -15.53
N ARG A 173 12.31 -5.67 -14.92
CA ARG A 173 12.54 -4.38 -15.58
C ARG A 173 13.55 -4.55 -16.73
N PRO A 174 13.20 -4.09 -17.96
CA PRO A 174 14.13 -4.09 -19.08
C PRO A 174 15.27 -3.12 -18.87
#